data_c3fbf9ed5cfb8023a6f4befb971b0840
#
_entry.id   c3fbf9ed5cfb8023a6f4befb971b0840
#
_cell.length_a   1.000
_cell.length_b   1.000
_cell.length_c   1.000
_cell.angle_alpha   90.00
_cell.angle_beta   90.00
_cell.angle_gamma   90.00
#
_symmetry.space_group_name_H-M   'P 1'
#
loop_
_entity.id
_entity.type
_entity.pdbx_description
1 polymer ?
#
loop_
_entity_poly.entity_id
_entity_poly.type
_entity_poly.pdbx_seq_one_letter_code
_entity_poly.pdbx_strand_id
1 'polypeptide(L)'
;MKKTIITIFTIFLVTTITSCNCAKDTSETTNEIATTFVNGDLMTNISADPNGNALVYPSGEASITTQVKVWTPDFTSPWHYHPYQCVAHIIQGELTVNFDTTTSLNDKSPNKSTNITKTFKAGEAFIGTANTWHYSQNLGSEDLIFTTYWLAEKDAPIVVLADKE
;
A
#
# COMPACT_ATOMS: atom_id res chain seq x y z
N MET A 1 -76.31 51.14 38.86
CA MET A 1 -74.92 51.37 38.39
C MET A 1 -74.36 49.99 38.04
N LYS A 2 -74.32 49.65 36.74
CA LYS A 2 -73.82 48.34 36.25
C LYS A 2 -72.39 48.58 35.79
N LYS A 3 -71.44 47.83 36.42
CA LYS A 3 -70.01 47.78 36.05
C LYS A 3 -69.80 46.71 34.99
N THR A 4 -69.46 47.14 33.79
CA THR A 4 -69.10 46.23 32.70
C THR A 4 -67.61 45.87 32.83
N ILE A 5 -67.28 44.58 32.97
CA ILE A 5 -65.91 44.09 32.99
C ILE A 5 -65.57 43.66 31.56
N ILE A 6 -64.58 44.32 30.99
CA ILE A 6 -64.03 44.00 29.66
C ILE A 6 -62.90 43.04 29.91
N THR A 7 -63.05 41.76 29.49
CA THR A 7 -62.02 40.76 29.51
C THR A 7 -61.25 40.86 28.21
N ILE A 8 -59.98 41.25 28.26
CA ILE A 8 -59.08 41.27 27.13
C ILE A 8 -58.49 39.88 26.98
N PHE A 9 -58.80 39.16 25.87
CA PHE A 9 -58.20 37.89 25.49
C PHE A 9 -56.95 38.22 24.70
N THR A 10 -55.78 37.97 25.30
CA THR A 10 -54.49 38.02 24.61
C THR A 10 -54.24 36.71 23.91
N ILE A 11 -54.32 36.72 22.58
CA ILE A 11 -53.98 35.56 21.74
C ILE A 11 -52.46 35.53 21.61
N PHE A 12 -51.83 34.52 22.21
CA PHE A 12 -50.43 34.21 21.99
C PHE A 12 -50.27 33.40 20.69
N LEU A 13 -49.77 34.08 19.66
CA LEU A 13 -49.43 33.41 18.40
C LEU A 13 -48.07 32.71 18.56
N VAL A 14 -48.07 31.39 18.81
CA VAL A 14 -46.87 30.57 18.83
C VAL A 14 -46.47 30.25 17.39
N THR A 15 -45.48 30.98 16.88
CA THR A 15 -44.84 30.64 15.61
C THR A 15 -43.84 29.49 15.84
N THR A 16 -44.17 28.27 15.47
CA THR A 16 -43.24 27.15 15.39
C THR A 16 -42.32 27.37 14.20
N ILE A 17 -41.05 27.72 14.48
CA ILE A 17 -40.01 27.74 13.49
C ILE A 17 -39.57 26.27 13.29
N THR A 18 -40.05 25.67 12.22
CA THR A 18 -39.54 24.34 11.79
C THR A 18 -38.17 24.58 11.15
N SER A 19 -37.13 24.45 11.96
CA SER A 19 -35.75 24.38 11.46
C SER A 19 -35.58 23.07 10.73
N CYS A 20 -35.58 23.08 9.39
CA CYS A 20 -35.06 21.99 8.59
C CYS A 20 -33.54 21.89 8.84
N ASN A 21 -33.15 21.06 9.80
CA ASN A 21 -31.79 20.57 9.89
C ASN A 21 -31.59 19.59 8.74
N CYS A 22 -31.10 20.08 7.60
CA CYS A 22 -30.48 19.27 6.57
C CYS A 22 -29.11 18.89 7.12
N ALA A 23 -29.06 17.87 7.96
CA ALA A 23 -27.81 17.18 8.27
C ALA A 23 -27.31 16.60 6.95
N LYS A 24 -26.32 17.26 6.33
CA LYS A 24 -25.45 16.62 5.37
C LYS A 24 -24.71 15.54 6.15
N ASP A 25 -25.20 14.33 6.03
CA ASP A 25 -24.47 13.13 6.40
C ASP A 25 -23.35 12.95 5.37
N THR A 26 -22.28 13.74 5.50
CA THR A 26 -21.00 13.39 4.92
C THR A 26 -20.41 12.33 5.85
N SER A 27 -20.87 11.12 5.69
CA SER A 27 -20.11 9.95 6.11
C SER A 27 -18.85 9.93 5.24
N GLU A 28 -17.84 10.71 5.61
CA GLU A 28 -16.48 10.40 5.25
C GLU A 28 -16.22 9.05 5.89
N THR A 29 -16.32 8.01 5.07
CA THR A 29 -15.76 6.71 5.41
C THR A 29 -14.24 6.93 5.40
N THR A 30 -13.70 7.41 6.53
CA THR A 30 -12.29 7.25 6.81
C THR A 30 -12.09 5.74 6.87
N ASN A 31 -11.53 5.18 5.82
CA ASN A 31 -10.93 3.85 5.89
C ASN A 31 -9.85 3.96 6.98
N GLU A 32 -10.22 3.67 8.21
CA GLU A 32 -9.22 3.46 9.25
C GLU A 32 -8.36 2.30 8.77
N ILE A 33 -7.10 2.60 8.48
CA ILE A 33 -6.07 1.59 8.26
C ILE A 33 -5.96 0.86 9.61
N ALA A 34 -6.76 -0.19 9.76
CA ALA A 34 -6.79 -1.01 10.96
C ALA A 34 -5.59 -1.98 10.97
N THR A 35 -4.40 -1.43 10.77
CA THR A 35 -3.18 -2.16 11.08
C THR A 35 -2.88 -1.93 12.55
N THR A 36 -3.11 -2.94 13.36
CA THR A 36 -2.65 -2.92 14.75
C THR A 36 -1.13 -3.07 14.73
N PHE A 37 -0.42 -1.95 14.68
CA PHE A 37 1.03 -1.96 14.85
C PHE A 37 1.32 -2.31 16.31
N VAL A 38 2.10 -3.35 16.51
CA VAL A 38 2.61 -3.75 17.82
C VAL A 38 4.11 -3.49 17.90
N ASN A 39 4.61 -3.18 19.09
CA ASN A 39 6.05 -3.09 19.28
C ASN A 39 6.69 -4.46 19.03
N GLY A 40 7.73 -4.51 18.21
CA GLY A 40 8.45 -5.74 17.91
C GLY A 40 9.33 -5.62 16.67
N ASP A 41 10.14 -6.63 16.45
CA ASP A 41 10.96 -6.74 15.27
C ASP A 41 10.15 -7.34 14.12
N LEU A 42 10.12 -6.67 12.98
CA LEU A 42 9.47 -7.20 11.76
C LEU A 42 10.31 -8.33 11.15
N MET A 43 11.64 -8.23 11.26
CA MET A 43 12.61 -9.23 10.82
C MET A 43 13.83 -9.21 11.75
N THR A 44 14.38 -10.38 12.06
CA THR A 44 15.57 -10.50 12.91
C THR A 44 16.59 -11.45 12.29
N ASN A 45 17.84 -11.01 12.15
CA ASN A 45 18.98 -11.83 11.66
C ASN A 45 18.72 -12.52 10.31
N ILE A 46 18.02 -11.84 9.40
CA ILE A 46 17.77 -12.38 8.07
C ILE A 46 19.07 -12.29 7.24
N SER A 47 19.47 -13.41 6.66
CA SER A 47 20.67 -13.53 5.83
C SER A 47 20.40 -13.94 4.38
N ALA A 48 19.12 -14.18 4.04
CA ALA A 48 18.71 -14.56 2.70
C ALA A 48 17.32 -13.96 2.36
N ASP A 49 17.05 -13.84 1.05
CA ASP A 49 15.73 -13.46 0.56
C ASP A 49 14.72 -14.65 0.60
N PRO A 50 13.44 -14.44 0.29
CA PRO A 50 12.43 -15.50 0.30
C PRO A 50 12.68 -16.66 -0.67
N ASN A 51 13.54 -16.49 -1.68
CA ASN A 51 13.94 -17.53 -2.63
C ASN A 51 15.22 -18.26 -2.22
N GLY A 52 15.82 -17.89 -1.07
CA GLY A 52 17.03 -18.51 -0.53
C GLY A 52 18.34 -17.91 -1.03
N ASN A 53 18.32 -16.80 -1.78
CA ASN A 53 19.54 -16.11 -2.20
C ASN A 53 20.13 -15.32 -1.04
N ALA A 54 21.45 -15.42 -0.86
CA ALA A 54 22.15 -14.73 0.21
C ALA A 54 21.98 -13.21 0.12
N LEU A 55 21.89 -12.54 1.27
CA LEU A 55 21.90 -11.10 1.37
C LEU A 55 23.29 -10.57 1.00
N VAL A 56 23.35 -9.62 0.09
CA VAL A 56 24.60 -9.00 -0.37
C VAL A 56 24.51 -7.49 -0.28
N TYR A 57 25.48 -6.85 0.37
CA TYR A 57 25.59 -5.41 0.39
C TYR A 57 26.22 -4.87 -0.90
N PRO A 58 25.85 -3.66 -1.33
CA PRO A 58 26.52 -2.99 -2.44
C PRO A 58 28.03 -2.84 -2.16
N SER A 59 28.83 -2.97 -3.22
CA SER A 59 30.29 -2.84 -3.12
C SER A 59 30.80 -1.43 -3.47
N GLY A 60 29.99 -0.62 -4.15
CA GLY A 60 30.28 0.76 -4.53
C GLY A 60 29.88 1.78 -3.47
N GLU A 61 29.80 3.06 -3.87
CA GLU A 61 29.32 4.14 -2.98
C GLU A 61 27.85 3.91 -2.62
N ALA A 62 27.59 3.62 -1.35
CA ALA A 62 26.25 3.25 -0.89
C ALA A 62 25.26 4.43 -0.98
N SER A 63 24.02 4.12 -1.37
CA SER A 63 22.89 5.05 -1.35
C SER A 63 21.66 4.38 -0.78
N ILE A 64 20.76 5.18 -0.19
CA ILE A 64 19.46 4.70 0.31
C ILE A 64 18.36 5.41 -0.45
N THR A 65 17.44 4.62 -1.01
CA THR A 65 16.18 5.12 -1.58
C THR A 65 15.01 4.48 -0.83
N THR A 66 14.07 5.32 -0.39
CA THR A 66 12.86 4.84 0.27
C THR A 66 11.64 5.23 -0.57
N GLN A 67 10.67 4.32 -0.68
CA GLN A 67 9.45 4.55 -1.44
C GLN A 67 8.24 4.06 -0.66
N VAL A 68 7.12 4.77 -0.81
CA VAL A 68 5.78 4.26 -0.49
C VAL A 68 5.11 3.91 -1.81
N LYS A 69 4.50 2.75 -1.87
CA LYS A 69 3.71 2.27 -3.01
C LYS A 69 2.25 2.16 -2.58
N VAL A 70 1.35 2.67 -3.40
CA VAL A 70 -0.10 2.50 -3.26
C VAL A 70 -0.60 1.93 -4.58
N TRP A 71 -1.07 0.70 -4.55
CA TRP A 71 -1.57 -0.01 -5.73
C TRP A 71 -3.03 -0.36 -5.56
N THR A 72 -3.86 0.15 -6.45
CA THR A 72 -5.30 -0.19 -6.49
C THR A 72 -5.52 -1.68 -6.76
N PRO A 73 -6.71 -2.21 -6.47
CA PRO A 73 -7.09 -3.56 -6.89
C PRO A 73 -6.79 -3.84 -8.37
N ASP A 74 -6.43 -5.06 -8.69
CA ASP A 74 -6.05 -5.56 -10.03
C ASP A 74 -4.78 -4.93 -10.63
N PHE A 75 -4.04 -4.11 -9.88
CA PHE A 75 -2.76 -3.59 -10.36
C PHE A 75 -1.78 -4.74 -10.60
N THR A 76 -1.11 -4.69 -11.75
CA THR A 76 -0.02 -5.61 -12.11
C THR A 76 1.18 -4.79 -12.62
N SER A 77 2.34 -5.01 -12.03
CA SER A 77 3.58 -4.41 -12.52
C SER A 77 4.07 -5.11 -13.79
N PRO A 78 4.83 -4.43 -14.67
CA PRO A 78 5.53 -5.11 -15.74
C PRO A 78 6.57 -6.09 -15.20
N TRP A 79 7.04 -7.03 -16.03
CA TRP A 79 8.21 -7.84 -15.73
C TRP A 79 9.44 -6.96 -15.54
N HIS A 80 10.14 -7.15 -14.43
CA HIS A 80 11.34 -6.40 -14.08
C HIS A 80 12.24 -7.21 -13.14
N TYR A 81 13.44 -6.71 -12.93
CA TYR A 81 14.28 -7.15 -11.82
C TYR A 81 14.91 -5.96 -11.12
N HIS A 82 15.40 -6.18 -9.93
CA HIS A 82 16.16 -5.22 -9.17
C HIS A 82 17.62 -5.66 -9.10
N PRO A 83 18.60 -4.78 -9.42
CA PRO A 83 20.02 -5.11 -9.22
C PRO A 83 20.42 -5.27 -7.75
N TYR A 84 19.62 -4.68 -6.86
CA TYR A 84 19.87 -4.67 -5.41
C TYR A 84 18.68 -5.25 -4.65
N GLN A 85 18.96 -5.81 -3.48
CA GLN A 85 17.92 -6.21 -2.53
C GLN A 85 17.34 -5.00 -1.81
N CYS A 86 16.11 -5.11 -1.36
CA CYS A 86 15.48 -4.11 -0.50
C CYS A 86 14.84 -4.77 0.72
N VAL A 87 14.55 -3.99 1.73
CA VAL A 87 13.58 -4.35 2.74
C VAL A 87 12.22 -3.84 2.25
N ALA A 88 11.22 -4.71 2.20
CA ALA A 88 9.84 -4.34 1.94
C ALA A 88 9.00 -4.61 3.19
N HIS A 89 8.02 -3.73 3.46
CA HIS A 89 7.09 -3.88 4.57
C HIS A 89 5.67 -3.59 4.07
N ILE A 90 4.78 -4.56 4.22
CA ILE A 90 3.38 -4.45 3.83
C ILE A 90 2.61 -3.76 4.95
N ILE A 91 1.99 -2.63 4.64
CA ILE A 91 1.21 -1.82 5.58
C ILE A 91 -0.26 -2.20 5.51
N GLN A 92 -0.78 -2.43 4.30
CA GLN A 92 -2.17 -2.80 4.05
C GLN A 92 -2.27 -3.72 2.84
N GLY A 93 -3.24 -4.63 2.85
CA GLY A 93 -3.51 -5.55 1.75
C GLY A 93 -2.52 -6.71 1.65
N GLU A 94 -2.41 -7.28 0.46
CA GLU A 94 -1.54 -8.42 0.17
C GLU A 94 -0.78 -8.20 -1.13
N LEU A 95 0.55 -8.36 -1.07
CA LEU A 95 1.43 -8.30 -2.24
C LEU A 95 1.71 -9.71 -2.75
N THR A 96 1.29 -10.03 -3.96
CA THR A 96 1.68 -11.26 -4.64
C THR A 96 2.83 -10.99 -5.61
N VAL A 97 3.94 -11.73 -5.47
CA VAL A 97 5.13 -11.63 -6.32
C VAL A 97 5.34 -12.94 -7.06
N ASN A 98 5.45 -12.85 -8.38
CA ASN A 98 5.62 -13.98 -9.31
C ASN A 98 7.02 -13.91 -9.92
N PHE A 99 7.85 -14.93 -9.68
CA PHE A 99 9.23 -14.96 -10.09
C PHE A 99 9.47 -15.92 -11.27
N ASP A 100 10.38 -15.53 -12.15
CA ASP A 100 11.06 -16.40 -13.10
C ASP A 100 12.53 -16.49 -12.70
N THR A 101 12.92 -17.61 -12.11
CA THR A 101 14.29 -17.87 -11.64
C THR A 101 15.15 -18.56 -12.70
N THR A 102 14.62 -18.79 -13.90
CA THR A 102 15.27 -19.58 -14.97
C THR A 102 15.76 -18.72 -16.12
N THR A 103 15.07 -17.63 -16.43
CA THR A 103 15.43 -16.75 -17.53
C THR A 103 16.65 -15.88 -17.18
N SER A 104 17.64 -15.86 -18.07
CA SER A 104 18.82 -15.01 -17.92
C SER A 104 18.44 -13.53 -17.81
N LEU A 105 19.15 -12.75 -16.99
CA LEU A 105 18.98 -11.30 -16.89
C LEU A 105 19.32 -10.55 -18.19
N ASN A 106 20.12 -11.17 -19.08
CA ASN A 106 20.42 -10.61 -20.40
C ASN A 106 19.25 -10.76 -21.38
N ASP A 107 18.34 -11.69 -21.13
CA ASP A 107 17.12 -11.82 -21.91
C ASP A 107 16.07 -10.84 -21.39
N LYS A 108 15.92 -9.72 -22.10
CA LYS A 108 14.94 -8.70 -21.79
C LYS A 108 13.60 -8.88 -22.50
N SER A 109 13.38 -9.99 -23.21
CA SER A 109 12.09 -10.26 -23.84
C SER A 109 10.95 -10.21 -22.82
N PRO A 110 9.72 -9.82 -23.22
CA PRO A 110 8.57 -9.81 -22.30
C PRO A 110 8.08 -11.21 -21.93
N ASN A 111 8.48 -12.23 -22.71
CA ASN A 111 8.04 -13.62 -22.54
C ASN A 111 8.82 -14.31 -21.44
N LYS A 112 8.31 -14.23 -20.21
CA LYS A 112 8.88 -14.88 -19.04
C LYS A 112 7.89 -15.87 -18.44
N SER A 113 8.39 -16.87 -17.70
CA SER A 113 7.57 -17.94 -17.13
C SER A 113 7.64 -17.93 -15.60
N THR A 114 6.52 -17.71 -14.94
CA THR A 114 6.45 -17.82 -13.48
C THR A 114 6.71 -19.28 -13.05
N ASN A 115 7.68 -19.48 -12.19
CA ASN A 115 7.95 -20.77 -11.57
C ASN A 115 7.92 -20.74 -10.03
N ILE A 116 7.93 -19.56 -9.42
CA ILE A 116 7.74 -19.36 -7.97
C ILE A 116 6.75 -18.22 -7.75
N THR A 117 5.82 -18.40 -6.82
CA THR A 117 4.91 -17.32 -6.36
C THR A 117 4.98 -17.23 -4.85
N LYS A 118 5.08 -16.00 -4.34
CA LYS A 118 5.05 -15.67 -2.91
C LYS A 118 4.02 -14.59 -2.65
N THR A 119 3.31 -14.68 -1.53
CA THR A 119 2.36 -13.66 -1.07
C THR A 119 2.76 -13.17 0.30
N PHE A 120 2.77 -11.87 0.49
CA PHE A 120 3.11 -11.18 1.73
C PHE A 120 1.93 -10.32 2.16
N LYS A 121 1.58 -10.39 3.46
CA LYS A 121 0.37 -9.77 4.01
C LYS A 121 0.69 -8.55 4.87
N ALA A 122 -0.33 -7.73 5.14
CA ALA A 122 -0.21 -6.61 6.06
C ALA A 122 0.46 -7.03 7.39
N GLY A 123 1.45 -6.24 7.82
CA GLY A 123 2.30 -6.49 8.99
C GLY A 123 3.55 -7.32 8.71
N GLU A 124 3.67 -7.95 7.52
CA GLU A 124 4.87 -8.72 7.17
C GLU A 124 5.92 -7.83 6.51
N ALA A 125 7.19 -8.13 6.81
CA ALA A 125 8.34 -7.58 6.09
C ALA A 125 9.17 -8.71 5.49
N PHE A 126 9.83 -8.42 4.37
CA PHE A 126 10.67 -9.38 3.67
C PHE A 126 11.81 -8.70 2.92
N ILE A 127 12.80 -9.49 2.51
CA ILE A 127 13.87 -9.02 1.61
C ILE A 127 13.38 -9.18 0.17
N GLY A 128 13.27 -8.07 -0.55
CA GLY A 128 13.01 -8.10 -2.00
C GLY A 128 14.20 -8.68 -2.75
N THR A 129 13.92 -9.67 -3.59
CA THR A 129 14.94 -10.47 -4.32
C THR A 129 15.68 -9.60 -5.34
N ALA A 130 17.00 -9.65 -5.34
CA ALA A 130 17.84 -9.07 -6.39
C ALA A 130 18.06 -10.05 -7.55
N ASN A 131 18.37 -9.52 -8.72
CA ASN A 131 18.81 -10.26 -9.90
C ASN A 131 17.91 -11.44 -10.28
N THR A 132 16.61 -11.28 -10.13
CA THR A 132 15.61 -12.29 -10.50
C THR A 132 14.42 -11.60 -11.15
N TRP A 133 14.07 -12.03 -12.36
CA TRP A 133 12.89 -11.53 -13.05
C TRP A 133 11.64 -11.80 -12.23
N HIS A 134 10.80 -10.79 -12.10
CA HIS A 134 9.52 -10.92 -11.42
C HIS A 134 8.52 -9.85 -11.86
N TYR A 135 7.27 -10.09 -11.58
CA TYR A 135 6.22 -9.08 -11.56
C TYR A 135 5.40 -9.23 -10.29
N SER A 136 4.77 -8.15 -9.89
CA SER A 136 4.02 -8.12 -8.64
C SER A 136 2.60 -7.62 -8.87
N GLN A 137 1.66 -8.10 -8.04
CA GLN A 137 0.24 -7.84 -8.20
C GLN A 137 -0.42 -7.49 -6.87
N ASN A 138 -1.45 -6.66 -6.95
CA ASN A 138 -2.49 -6.57 -5.94
C ASN A 138 -3.70 -7.39 -6.44
N LEU A 139 -3.90 -8.57 -5.88
CA LEU A 139 -5.04 -9.45 -6.20
C LEU A 139 -6.17 -9.29 -5.18
N GLY A 140 -6.04 -8.40 -4.21
CA GLY A 140 -7.03 -8.08 -3.20
C GLY A 140 -8.12 -7.14 -3.71
N SER A 141 -9.13 -6.91 -2.87
CA SER A 141 -10.25 -6.00 -3.16
C SER A 141 -10.06 -4.59 -2.57
N GLU A 142 -8.94 -4.34 -1.88
CA GLU A 142 -8.57 -3.06 -1.29
C GLU A 142 -7.22 -2.59 -1.80
N ASP A 143 -6.88 -1.32 -1.54
CA ASP A 143 -5.57 -0.81 -1.89
C ASP A 143 -4.48 -1.55 -1.13
N LEU A 144 -3.46 -1.99 -1.86
CA LEU A 144 -2.21 -2.50 -1.30
C LEU A 144 -1.29 -1.31 -1.01
N ILE A 145 -0.89 -1.15 0.25
CA ILE A 145 0.06 -0.12 0.68
C ILE A 145 1.30 -0.80 1.25
N PHE A 146 2.46 -0.46 0.73
CA PHE A 146 3.73 -0.98 1.23
C PHE A 146 4.87 0.01 1.05
N THR A 147 5.91 -0.17 1.84
CA THR A 147 7.15 0.60 1.73
C THR A 147 8.28 -0.28 1.24
N THR A 148 9.24 0.32 0.55
CA THR A 148 10.49 -0.31 0.17
C THR A 148 11.67 0.56 0.57
N TYR A 149 12.73 -0.08 1.08
CA TYR A 149 13.97 0.55 1.52
C TYR A 149 15.12 -0.11 0.77
N TRP A 150 15.65 0.60 -0.21
CA TRP A 150 16.72 0.12 -1.09
C TRP A 150 18.06 0.53 -0.52
N LEU A 151 18.95 -0.42 -0.30
CA LEU A 151 20.36 -0.16 -0.09
C LEU A 151 21.08 -0.48 -1.40
N ALA A 152 21.35 0.56 -2.17
CA ALA A 152 21.85 0.47 -3.53
C ALA A 152 23.17 1.23 -3.68
N GLU A 153 23.70 1.26 -4.90
CA GLU A 153 24.85 2.11 -5.24
C GLU A 153 24.34 3.46 -5.79
N LYS A 154 25.08 4.50 -5.51
CA LYS A 154 24.79 5.87 -5.94
C LYS A 154 24.71 5.92 -7.48
N ASP A 155 23.69 6.63 -7.96
CA ASP A 155 23.40 6.83 -9.39
C ASP A 155 23.09 5.54 -10.17
N ALA A 156 23.01 4.40 -9.50
CA ALA A 156 22.64 3.13 -10.12
C ALA A 156 21.11 2.93 -10.15
N PRO A 157 20.56 2.29 -11.20
CA PRO A 157 19.14 2.01 -11.26
C PRO A 157 18.73 0.98 -10.21
N ILE A 158 17.60 1.22 -9.53
CA ILE A 158 17.01 0.24 -8.59
C ILE A 158 16.02 -0.72 -9.28
N VAL A 159 15.70 -0.47 -10.55
CA VAL A 159 14.79 -1.31 -11.35
C VAL A 159 15.26 -1.37 -12.80
N VAL A 160 15.18 -2.56 -13.39
CA VAL A 160 15.40 -2.80 -14.83
C VAL A 160 14.17 -3.51 -15.38
N LEU A 161 13.52 -2.90 -16.36
CA LEU A 161 12.31 -3.44 -17.00
C LEU A 161 12.66 -4.44 -18.09
N ALA A 162 11.78 -5.41 -18.33
CA ALA A 162 11.75 -6.14 -19.58
C ALA A 162 11.32 -5.20 -20.72
N ASP A 163 11.63 -5.59 -21.96
CA ASP A 163 11.20 -4.85 -23.15
C ASP A 163 9.66 -4.88 -23.23
N LYS A 164 9.09 -3.90 -23.90
CA LYS A 164 7.64 -3.90 -24.16
C LYS A 164 7.33 -4.83 -25.33
N GLU A 165 6.13 -5.41 -25.31
CA GLU A 165 5.54 -6.11 -26.46
C GLU A 165 5.32 -5.15 -27.63
#